data_a3dc7cc04cc7fdd5d9bd8939b6205ad6
#
_entry.id   a3dc7cc04cc7fdd5d9bd8939b6205ad6
#
_cell.length_a   1.000
_cell.length_b   1.000
_cell.length_c   1.000
_cell.angle_alpha   90.00
_cell.angle_beta   90.00
_cell.angle_gamma   90.00
#
_symmetry.space_group_name_H-M   'P 1'
#
loop_
_entity.id
_entity.type
_entity.pdbx_description
1 polymer ?
#
loop_
_entity_poly.entity_id
_entity_poly.type
_entity_poly.pdbx_seq_one_letter_code
_entity_poly.pdbx_strand_id
1 'polypeptide(L)'
;IELTNISGDPIDCSNLVFTEGINFDFSSSNFLGLRPNESAIIVRNREAFSIRYPEVNPNKIIGEFTGNLSNDGELIELQLIDGSIVQSFEYNDKSPWPESADGGGYSLVLNQPFKNPDHSNAENWIASSSLNGTPTVTTSSRSYSDWIQSFTISDEFSEPNADPDEDGFINLVEYALDSSPVINSIISNIDRISEVSQNGHSFLTYSYKQRINVEGLQIILEISDDMINWNSGSNYLESIPSENDPESGIETKSFRSMKPVNLNRSQFFRLKIVLE
;
A
#
# COMPACT_ATOMS: atom_id res chain seq x y z
N ILE A 1 10.52 6.36 13.11
CA ILE A 1 9.25 7.00 12.74
C ILE A 1 8.89 6.52 11.33
N GLU A 2 7.64 6.19 11.12
CA GLU A 2 7.08 5.84 9.82
C GLU A 2 6.15 6.95 9.37
N LEU A 3 6.24 7.30 8.08
CA LEU A 3 5.36 8.24 7.39
C LEU A 3 4.66 7.51 6.25
N THR A 4 3.37 7.74 6.12
CA THR A 4 2.59 7.18 5.02
C THR A 4 1.86 8.29 4.27
N ASN A 5 1.95 8.31 2.95
CA ASN A 5 1.13 9.19 2.14
C ASN A 5 -0.31 8.62 2.08
N ILE A 6 -1.23 9.29 2.76
CA ILE A 6 -2.64 8.91 2.81
C ILE A 6 -3.50 9.62 1.75
N SER A 7 -2.90 10.49 0.95
CA SER A 7 -3.59 11.18 -0.15
C SER A 7 -3.63 10.34 -1.42
N GLY A 8 -4.46 10.76 -2.37
CA GLY A 8 -4.52 10.18 -3.71
C GLY A 8 -3.42 10.65 -4.66
N ASP A 9 -2.64 11.68 -4.29
CA ASP A 9 -1.62 12.30 -5.12
C ASP A 9 -0.21 12.04 -4.59
N PRO A 10 0.82 12.01 -5.45
CA PRO A 10 2.21 11.99 -5.01
C PRO A 10 2.56 13.25 -4.20
N ILE A 11 3.25 13.08 -3.08
CA ILE A 11 3.69 14.18 -2.22
C ILE A 11 5.19 14.38 -2.39
N ASP A 12 5.61 15.62 -2.71
CA ASP A 12 7.01 16.04 -2.66
C ASP A 12 7.39 16.32 -1.19
N CYS A 13 8.31 15.53 -0.66
CA CYS A 13 8.79 15.65 0.71
C CYS A 13 10.05 16.50 0.84
N SER A 14 10.62 17.02 -0.25
CA SER A 14 11.92 17.71 -0.25
C SER A 14 11.97 18.97 0.64
N ASN A 15 10.82 19.56 0.92
CA ASN A 15 10.68 20.76 1.76
C ASN A 15 10.18 20.47 3.18
N LEU A 16 10.17 19.20 3.60
CA LEU A 16 9.76 18.81 4.95
C LEU A 16 10.93 18.79 5.91
N VAL A 17 10.65 19.08 7.17
CA VAL A 17 11.61 19.01 8.28
C VAL A 17 10.89 18.62 9.57
N PHE A 18 11.46 17.68 10.32
CA PHE A 18 11.09 17.45 11.71
C PHE A 18 11.86 18.42 12.60
N THR A 19 11.15 19.15 13.46
CA THR A 19 11.71 20.19 14.31
C THR A 19 11.56 19.89 15.80
N GLU A 20 10.58 19.07 16.18
CA GLU A 20 10.34 18.63 17.55
C GLU A 20 10.27 17.10 17.64
N GLY A 21 10.69 16.53 18.77
CA GLY A 21 10.85 15.11 19.03
C GLY A 21 12.13 14.55 18.44
N ILE A 22 12.30 14.70 17.14
CA ILE A 22 13.53 14.37 16.40
C ILE A 22 13.93 15.51 15.48
N ASN A 23 15.17 15.48 15.00
CA ASN A 23 15.63 16.39 13.95
C ASN A 23 15.94 15.61 12.69
N PHE A 24 15.22 15.90 11.61
CA PHE A 24 15.44 15.32 10.30
C PHE A 24 15.03 16.28 9.19
N ASP A 25 15.95 16.59 8.30
CA ASP A 25 15.73 17.43 7.13
C ASP A 25 15.68 16.55 5.88
N PHE A 26 14.53 16.47 5.25
CA PHE A 26 14.30 15.65 4.07
C PHE A 26 15.14 16.09 2.87
N SER A 27 15.50 17.38 2.78
CA SER A 27 16.34 17.89 1.70
C SER A 27 17.75 17.30 1.74
N SER A 28 18.18 16.83 2.90
CA SER A 28 19.49 16.17 3.09
C SER A 28 19.53 14.72 2.59
N SER A 29 18.36 14.15 2.29
CA SER A 29 18.21 12.79 1.79
C SER A 29 18.07 12.78 0.26
N ASN A 30 18.31 11.63 -0.37
CA ASN A 30 17.99 11.44 -1.80
C ASN A 30 16.50 11.11 -2.03
N PHE A 31 15.69 11.24 -0.99
CA PHE A 31 14.29 10.93 -1.02
C PHE A 31 13.48 12.13 -1.51
N LEU A 32 12.81 11.98 -2.64
CA LEU A 32 12.08 13.07 -3.28
C LEU A 32 10.62 13.14 -2.85
N GLY A 33 10.02 12.01 -2.45
CA GLY A 33 8.61 12.02 -2.07
C GLY A 33 7.98 10.64 -1.97
N LEU A 34 6.70 10.63 -1.62
CA LEU A 34 5.87 9.45 -1.44
C LEU A 34 4.78 9.40 -2.51
N ARG A 35 4.65 8.26 -3.16
CA ARG A 35 3.48 7.96 -3.98
C ARG A 35 2.25 7.74 -3.08
N PRO A 36 1.04 7.79 -3.62
CA PRO A 36 -0.15 7.38 -2.86
C PRO A 36 0.05 6.02 -2.18
N ASN A 37 -0.34 5.93 -0.90
CA ASN A 37 -0.21 4.75 -0.05
C ASN A 37 1.24 4.28 0.22
N GLU A 38 2.23 4.98 -0.25
CA GLU A 38 3.63 4.65 0.02
C GLU A 38 4.02 5.09 1.42
N SER A 39 4.78 4.22 2.11
CA SER A 39 5.39 4.53 3.41
C SER A 39 6.90 4.66 3.29
N ALA A 40 7.47 5.51 4.14
CA ALA A 40 8.91 5.66 4.34
C ALA A 40 9.25 5.67 5.83
N ILE A 41 10.45 5.21 6.16
CA ILE A 41 10.92 5.10 7.54
C ILE A 41 12.14 6.00 7.72
N ILE A 42 12.12 6.76 8.82
CA ILE A 42 13.27 7.49 9.33
C ILE A 42 13.72 6.79 10.61
N VAL A 43 14.97 6.40 10.66
CA VAL A 43 15.53 5.60 11.75
C VAL A 43 16.59 6.37 12.50
N ARG A 44 16.88 5.96 13.72
CA ARG A 44 18.00 6.52 14.47
C ARG A 44 19.35 5.96 14.03
N ASN A 45 19.38 4.67 13.67
CA ASN A 45 20.57 3.96 13.20
C ASN A 45 20.16 2.91 12.17
N ARG A 46 20.58 3.11 10.93
CA ARG A 46 20.21 2.27 9.80
C ARG A 46 20.71 0.83 9.95
N GLU A 47 21.97 0.67 10.41
CA GLU A 47 22.55 -0.66 10.58
C GLU A 47 21.82 -1.46 11.65
N ALA A 48 21.59 -0.86 12.82
CA ALA A 48 20.84 -1.50 13.91
C ALA A 48 19.41 -1.85 13.51
N PHE A 49 18.74 -0.96 12.76
CA PHE A 49 17.40 -1.20 12.25
C PHE A 49 17.38 -2.37 11.26
N SER A 50 18.31 -2.40 10.29
CA SER A 50 18.37 -3.48 9.28
C SER A 50 18.71 -4.84 9.88
N ILE A 51 19.50 -4.89 10.98
CA ILE A 51 19.75 -6.13 11.71
C ILE A 51 18.48 -6.62 12.41
N ARG A 52 17.69 -5.70 12.96
CA ARG A 52 16.46 -6.03 13.70
C ARG A 52 15.29 -6.40 12.79
N TYR A 53 15.22 -5.77 11.62
CA TYR A 53 14.14 -5.93 10.63
C TYR A 53 14.73 -6.26 9.25
N PRO A 54 15.35 -7.45 9.10
CA PRO A 54 16.01 -7.82 7.85
C PRO A 54 15.05 -8.01 6.68
N GLU A 55 13.74 -8.13 6.97
CA GLU A 55 12.67 -8.24 5.98
C GLU A 55 12.27 -6.89 5.38
N VAL A 56 12.57 -5.78 6.05
CA VAL A 56 12.22 -4.44 5.55
C VAL A 56 13.13 -4.05 4.40
N ASN A 57 12.52 -3.65 3.30
CA ASN A 57 13.24 -3.16 2.12
C ASN A 57 14.12 -1.95 2.47
N PRO A 58 15.46 -2.02 2.29
CA PRO A 58 16.36 -0.93 2.63
C PRO A 58 16.05 0.40 1.95
N ASN A 59 15.36 0.38 0.80
CA ASN A 59 14.95 1.59 0.08
C ASN A 59 13.84 2.37 0.79
N LYS A 60 13.09 1.72 1.71
CA LYS A 60 12.11 2.39 2.56
C LYS A 60 12.74 3.21 3.68
N ILE A 61 13.98 2.92 4.03
CA ILE A 61 14.71 3.68 5.05
C ILE A 61 15.33 4.90 4.37
N ILE A 62 14.69 6.05 4.51
CA ILE A 62 15.05 7.28 3.79
C ILE A 62 16.15 8.09 4.47
N GLY A 63 16.41 7.87 5.75
CA GLY A 63 17.48 8.58 6.46
C GLY A 63 17.61 8.21 7.92
N GLU A 64 18.60 8.84 8.57
CA GLU A 64 18.85 8.74 9.99
C GLU A 64 18.55 10.09 10.66
N PHE A 65 17.72 10.08 11.68
CA PHE A 65 17.43 11.27 12.47
C PHE A 65 18.42 11.43 13.62
N THR A 66 18.54 12.66 14.13
CA THR A 66 19.22 12.97 15.38
C THR A 66 18.24 13.32 16.47
N GLY A 67 18.67 13.21 17.74
CA GLY A 67 17.79 13.33 18.89
C GLY A 67 17.33 11.99 19.42
N ASN A 68 16.41 11.99 20.36
CA ASN A 68 15.82 10.82 20.99
C ASN A 68 14.36 11.09 21.29
N LEU A 69 13.51 10.14 20.97
CA LEU A 69 12.15 10.15 21.45
C LEU A 69 12.12 9.90 22.97
N SER A 70 11.39 10.74 23.70
CA SER A 70 11.21 10.60 25.15
C SER A 70 10.32 9.40 25.49
N ASN A 71 10.66 8.64 26.52
CA ASN A 71 9.78 7.59 27.02
C ASN A 71 8.54 8.14 27.74
N ASP A 72 8.66 9.35 28.35
CA ASP A 72 7.57 9.95 29.11
C ASP A 72 6.57 10.73 28.23
N GLY A 73 6.81 10.79 26.93
CA GLY A 73 6.03 11.59 25.98
C GLY A 73 6.72 12.91 25.61
N GLU A 74 6.42 13.41 24.43
CA GLU A 74 6.88 14.69 23.92
C GLU A 74 6.12 15.13 22.67
N LEU A 75 6.34 16.38 22.27
CA LEU A 75 5.83 16.95 21.04
C LEU A 75 6.58 16.36 19.83
N ILE A 76 5.84 15.93 18.83
CA ILE A 76 6.35 15.59 17.49
C ILE A 76 5.83 16.63 16.52
N GLU A 77 6.73 17.27 15.77
CA GLU A 77 6.33 18.28 14.79
C GLU A 77 7.05 18.11 13.47
N LEU A 78 6.23 18.07 12.41
CA LEU A 78 6.63 18.07 11.01
C LEU A 78 6.17 19.37 10.36
N GLN A 79 7.10 20.10 9.76
CA GLN A 79 6.85 21.39 9.12
C GLN A 79 7.35 21.41 7.68
N LEU A 80 6.87 22.39 6.93
CA LEU A 80 7.59 22.87 5.75
C LEU A 80 8.76 23.77 6.17
N ILE A 81 9.75 23.90 5.29
CA ILE A 81 10.93 24.78 5.51
C ILE A 81 10.52 26.24 5.80
N ASP A 82 9.37 26.70 5.31
CA ASP A 82 8.84 28.04 5.58
C ASP A 82 8.19 28.20 6.98
N GLY A 83 8.18 27.13 7.78
CA GLY A 83 7.61 27.09 9.12
C GLY A 83 6.11 26.74 9.17
N SER A 84 5.49 26.43 8.03
CA SER A 84 4.11 25.97 8.01
C SER A 84 4.01 24.55 8.60
N ILE A 85 3.19 24.39 9.64
CA ILE A 85 3.00 23.09 10.32
C ILE A 85 2.19 22.15 9.41
N VAL A 86 2.76 20.98 9.13
CA VAL A 86 2.09 19.89 8.42
C VAL A 86 1.40 18.96 9.42
N GLN A 87 2.11 18.60 10.51
CA GLN A 87 1.58 17.77 11.58
C GLN A 87 2.27 18.13 12.90
N SER A 88 1.50 18.26 13.98
CA SER A 88 2.01 18.52 15.31
C SER A 88 1.10 17.82 16.33
N PHE A 89 1.67 17.00 17.19
CA PHE A 89 0.95 16.31 18.26
C PHE A 89 1.90 15.89 19.38
N GLU A 90 1.36 15.76 20.58
CA GLU A 90 2.09 15.26 21.75
C GLU A 90 1.63 13.83 22.06
N TYR A 91 2.56 12.88 22.09
CA TYR A 91 2.27 11.54 22.61
C TYR A 91 2.66 11.44 24.09
N ASN A 92 2.14 10.41 24.78
CA ASN A 92 2.43 10.15 26.18
C ASN A 92 2.53 8.65 26.46
N ASP A 93 3.12 8.30 27.61
CA ASP A 93 3.27 6.93 28.11
C ASP A 93 2.10 6.47 29.00
N LYS A 94 1.22 7.39 29.41
CA LYS A 94 0.15 7.14 30.39
C LYS A 94 -1.20 6.96 29.75
N SER A 95 -2.05 6.15 30.39
CA SER A 95 -3.47 6.02 29.99
C SER A 95 -4.10 7.40 29.70
N PRO A 96 -4.84 7.56 28.57
CA PRO A 96 -5.38 6.51 27.69
C PRO A 96 -4.47 6.03 26.57
N TRP A 97 -3.20 6.42 26.52
CA TRP A 97 -2.23 5.89 25.55
C TRP A 97 -1.97 4.39 25.80
N PRO A 98 -1.64 3.58 24.74
CA PRO A 98 -1.40 2.15 24.87
C PRO A 98 -0.20 1.81 25.76
N GLU A 99 -0.45 1.34 26.98
CA GLU A 99 0.58 1.02 27.98
C GLU A 99 1.58 -0.06 27.51
N SER A 100 1.18 -0.95 26.60
CA SER A 100 2.07 -1.98 26.03
C SER A 100 3.18 -1.41 25.13
N ALA A 101 3.02 -0.19 24.67
CA ALA A 101 4.05 0.53 23.91
C ALA A 101 5.10 1.18 24.84
N ASP A 102 4.79 1.36 26.13
CA ASP A 102 5.73 1.81 27.14
C ASP A 102 6.48 0.61 27.74
N GLY A 103 7.65 0.29 27.19
CA GLY A 103 8.52 -0.79 27.66
C GLY A 103 8.02 -2.22 27.42
N GLY A 104 6.79 -2.42 26.94
CA GLY A 104 6.24 -3.72 26.62
C GLY A 104 6.75 -4.31 25.30
N GLY A 105 7.54 -3.56 24.57
CA GLY A 105 8.14 -3.96 23.29
C GLY A 105 7.24 -3.83 22.09
N TYR A 106 6.11 -3.13 22.20
CA TYR A 106 5.22 -2.78 21.11
C TYR A 106 5.47 -1.34 20.66
N SER A 107 5.11 -1.01 19.43
CA SER A 107 5.14 0.36 18.91
C SER A 107 3.77 1.03 19.04
N LEU A 108 3.75 2.35 19.15
CA LEU A 108 2.54 3.14 18.92
C LEU A 108 2.21 3.14 17.42
N VAL A 109 0.98 2.80 17.09
CA VAL A 109 0.48 2.77 15.72
C VAL A 109 -0.83 3.56 15.64
N LEU A 110 -0.91 4.48 14.68
CA LEU A 110 -2.12 5.24 14.44
C LEU A 110 -3.21 4.31 13.90
N ASN A 111 -4.35 4.23 14.58
CA ASN A 111 -5.48 3.42 14.15
C ASN A 111 -6.18 4.10 12.97
N GLN A 112 -6.46 3.35 11.91
CA GLN A 112 -7.13 3.84 10.70
C GLN A 112 -6.46 5.10 10.11
N PRO A 113 -5.15 5.07 9.78
CA PRO A 113 -4.38 6.24 9.36
C PRO A 113 -4.99 6.93 8.12
N PHE A 114 -5.62 6.19 7.22
CA PHE A 114 -6.26 6.73 6.02
C PHE A 114 -7.50 7.61 6.28
N LYS A 115 -8.06 7.56 7.48
CA LYS A 115 -9.11 8.51 7.90
C LYS A 115 -8.55 9.82 8.44
N ASN A 116 -7.25 9.98 8.41
CA ASN A 116 -6.54 11.14 8.96
C ASN A 116 -7.05 11.54 10.36
N PRO A 117 -7.07 10.58 11.32
CA PRO A 117 -7.59 10.86 12.65
C PRO A 117 -6.72 11.90 13.37
N ASP A 118 -7.32 12.60 14.33
CA ASP A 118 -6.57 13.54 15.19
C ASP A 118 -5.47 12.80 15.95
N HIS A 119 -4.21 13.09 15.64
CA HIS A 119 -3.04 12.47 16.24
C HIS A 119 -2.86 12.88 17.71
N SER A 120 -3.47 13.97 18.16
CA SER A 120 -3.44 14.41 19.57
C SER A 120 -4.39 13.61 20.47
N ASN A 121 -5.34 12.89 19.88
CA ASN A 121 -6.25 12.03 20.61
C ASN A 121 -5.68 10.63 20.82
N ALA A 122 -5.37 10.28 22.06
CA ALA A 122 -4.81 8.98 22.44
C ALA A 122 -5.67 7.77 22.01
N GLU A 123 -7.00 7.93 21.92
CA GLU A 123 -7.92 6.86 21.49
C GLU A 123 -7.71 6.45 20.02
N ASN A 124 -7.05 7.30 19.24
CA ASN A 124 -6.68 7.02 17.86
C ASN A 124 -5.37 6.22 17.75
N TRP A 125 -4.71 5.91 18.85
CA TRP A 125 -3.47 5.15 18.87
C TRP A 125 -3.68 3.77 19.50
N ILE A 126 -3.06 2.76 18.89
CA ILE A 126 -3.07 1.39 19.38
C ILE A 126 -1.63 0.87 19.48
N ALA A 127 -1.45 -0.22 20.21
CA ALA A 127 -0.20 -0.96 20.14
C ALA A 127 -0.08 -1.75 18.82
N SER A 128 1.13 -1.88 18.30
CA SER A 128 1.38 -2.77 17.16
C SER A 128 0.89 -4.19 17.42
N SER A 129 0.54 -4.91 16.36
CA SER A 129 0.04 -6.29 16.45
C SER A 129 1.12 -7.31 16.85
N SER A 130 2.39 -6.93 16.74
CA SER A 130 3.54 -7.80 17.05
C SER A 130 4.54 -7.10 17.93
N LEU A 131 5.25 -7.89 18.75
CA LEU A 131 6.42 -7.42 19.48
C LEU A 131 7.46 -6.86 18.51
N ASN A 132 8.07 -5.76 18.91
CA ASN A 132 9.06 -4.99 18.16
C ASN A 132 8.46 -4.11 17.05
N GLY A 133 7.14 -4.07 16.93
CA GLY A 133 6.47 -3.31 15.88
C GLY A 133 6.33 -4.07 14.56
N THR A 134 5.72 -3.41 13.61
CA THR A 134 5.45 -3.91 12.25
C THR A 134 5.77 -2.82 11.23
N PRO A 135 7.07 -2.43 11.11
CA PRO A 135 7.43 -1.33 10.22
C PRO A 135 7.07 -1.66 8.77
N THR A 136 6.51 -0.71 8.07
CA THR A 136 5.99 -0.77 6.69
C THR A 136 4.76 -1.68 6.46
N VAL A 137 4.28 -2.34 7.49
CA VAL A 137 3.03 -3.10 7.39
C VAL A 137 1.85 -2.20 7.72
N THR A 138 1.16 -1.72 6.73
CA THR A 138 -0.13 -1.04 6.90
C THR A 138 -1.15 -2.07 7.39
N THR A 139 -1.48 -2.02 8.69
CA THR A 139 -2.39 -2.98 9.34
C THR A 139 -3.86 -2.70 9.05
N SER A 140 -4.18 -1.58 8.43
CA SER A 140 -5.56 -1.25 8.06
C SER A 140 -5.78 -1.52 6.58
N SER A 141 -6.69 -2.45 6.29
CA SER A 141 -7.30 -2.54 4.97
C SER A 141 -8.01 -1.22 4.67
N ARG A 142 -7.59 -0.54 3.61
CA ARG A 142 -8.29 0.66 3.15
C ARG A 142 -9.60 0.23 2.49
N SER A 143 -10.73 0.70 3.01
CA SER A 143 -12.01 0.46 2.35
C SER A 143 -12.07 1.22 1.02
N TYR A 144 -12.94 0.79 0.10
CA TYR A 144 -13.21 1.55 -1.12
C TYR A 144 -13.60 3.01 -0.81
N SER A 145 -14.45 3.21 0.20
CA SER A 145 -14.88 4.54 0.62
C SER A 145 -13.73 5.42 1.10
N ASP A 146 -12.81 4.87 1.90
CA ASP A 146 -11.66 5.63 2.39
C ASP A 146 -10.67 5.93 1.25
N TRP A 147 -10.55 5.03 0.28
CA TRP A 147 -9.69 5.22 -0.88
C TRP A 147 -10.23 6.30 -1.81
N ILE A 148 -11.49 6.25 -2.20
CA ILE A 148 -12.07 7.22 -3.13
C ILE A 148 -12.14 8.63 -2.54
N GLN A 149 -12.38 8.76 -1.22
CA GLN A 149 -12.40 10.04 -0.52
C GLN A 149 -11.02 10.71 -0.43
N SER A 150 -9.94 9.97 -0.64
CA SER A 150 -8.59 10.57 -0.65
C SER A 150 -8.28 11.34 -1.93
N PHE A 151 -9.13 11.22 -2.95
CA PHE A 151 -9.00 11.97 -4.19
C PHE A 151 -9.96 13.15 -4.20
N THR A 152 -9.58 14.23 -4.90
CA THR A 152 -10.47 15.38 -5.13
C THR A 152 -11.42 15.07 -6.27
N ILE A 153 -12.47 14.31 -5.98
CA ILE A 153 -13.50 13.86 -6.92
C ILE A 153 -14.86 14.34 -6.40
N SER A 154 -15.77 14.78 -7.30
CA SER A 154 -17.15 15.08 -6.90
C SER A 154 -17.92 13.80 -6.58
N ASP A 155 -18.92 13.91 -5.70
CA ASP A 155 -19.75 12.77 -5.26
C ASP A 155 -20.35 11.97 -6.44
N GLU A 156 -20.68 12.65 -7.54
CA GLU A 156 -21.21 12.02 -8.75
C GLU A 156 -20.23 11.01 -9.39
N PHE A 157 -18.92 11.29 -9.29
CA PHE A 157 -17.87 10.47 -9.86
C PHE A 157 -17.19 9.55 -8.83
N SER A 158 -17.67 9.50 -7.59
CA SER A 158 -17.12 8.67 -6.52
C SER A 158 -17.70 7.23 -6.47
N GLU A 159 -18.70 6.96 -7.27
CA GLU A 159 -19.34 5.63 -7.31
C GLU A 159 -18.39 4.57 -7.90
N PRO A 160 -18.47 3.30 -7.45
CA PRO A 160 -17.58 2.22 -7.91
C PRO A 160 -17.57 1.98 -9.42
N ASN A 161 -18.65 2.31 -10.11
CA ASN A 161 -18.81 2.13 -11.56
C ASN A 161 -18.56 3.42 -12.37
N ALA A 162 -18.17 4.50 -11.73
CA ALA A 162 -17.77 5.72 -12.42
C ALA A 162 -16.34 5.60 -13.00
N ASP A 163 -16.05 6.37 -14.03
CA ASP A 163 -14.77 6.49 -14.72
C ASP A 163 -14.48 7.99 -14.90
N PRO A 164 -13.94 8.68 -13.86
CA PRO A 164 -13.81 10.12 -13.87
C PRO A 164 -12.70 10.68 -14.77
N ASP A 165 -11.67 9.89 -15.10
CA ASP A 165 -10.56 10.31 -15.97
C ASP A 165 -10.69 9.77 -17.40
N GLU A 166 -11.78 9.04 -17.68
CA GLU A 166 -12.16 8.54 -19.00
C GLU A 166 -11.09 7.63 -19.66
N ASP A 167 -10.36 6.86 -18.84
CA ASP A 167 -9.35 5.93 -19.35
C ASP A 167 -9.90 4.53 -19.71
N GLY A 168 -11.17 4.30 -19.40
CA GLY A 168 -11.88 3.05 -19.67
C GLY A 168 -11.88 2.09 -18.50
N PHE A 169 -11.29 2.45 -17.36
CA PHE A 169 -11.35 1.71 -16.12
C PHE A 169 -12.24 2.42 -15.11
N ILE A 170 -13.17 1.69 -14.55
CA ILE A 170 -14.03 2.22 -13.50
C ILE A 170 -13.29 2.24 -12.16
N ASN A 171 -13.68 3.12 -11.26
CA ASN A 171 -13.09 3.29 -9.94
C ASN A 171 -12.88 1.97 -9.17
N LEU A 172 -13.81 1.00 -9.27
CA LEU A 172 -13.67 -0.29 -8.60
C LEU A 172 -12.50 -1.11 -9.15
N VAL A 173 -12.28 -1.07 -10.46
CA VAL A 173 -11.14 -1.74 -11.10
C VAL A 173 -9.84 -1.08 -10.65
N GLU A 174 -9.79 0.22 -10.62
CA GLU A 174 -8.62 0.98 -10.20
C GLU A 174 -8.30 0.78 -8.72
N TYR A 175 -9.33 0.77 -7.88
CA TYR A 175 -9.17 0.42 -6.47
C TYR A 175 -8.57 -0.98 -6.29
N ALA A 176 -9.08 -1.96 -7.02
CA ALA A 176 -8.63 -3.33 -6.93
C ALA A 176 -7.19 -3.53 -7.42
N LEU A 177 -6.81 -2.84 -8.49
CA LEU A 177 -5.55 -3.00 -9.21
C LEU A 177 -4.49 -1.93 -8.85
N ASP A 178 -4.78 -1.07 -7.88
CA ASP A 178 -3.90 -0.01 -7.38
C ASP A 178 -3.52 1.03 -8.44
N SER A 179 -4.51 1.51 -9.20
CA SER A 179 -4.37 2.66 -10.09
C SER A 179 -5.08 3.90 -9.54
N SER A 180 -5.04 5.01 -10.25
CA SER A 180 -5.58 6.28 -9.81
C SER A 180 -6.85 6.66 -10.57
N PRO A 181 -7.96 7.00 -9.88
CA PRO A 181 -9.24 7.34 -10.52
C PRO A 181 -9.26 8.74 -11.16
N VAL A 182 -8.15 9.47 -11.11
CA VAL A 182 -8.03 10.86 -11.63
C VAL A 182 -6.85 11.05 -12.56
N ILE A 183 -6.10 9.99 -12.83
CA ILE A 183 -4.93 10.04 -13.71
C ILE A 183 -5.15 8.99 -14.80
N ASN A 184 -5.50 9.46 -16.00
CA ASN A 184 -5.61 8.61 -17.18
C ASN A 184 -4.35 7.75 -17.32
N SER A 185 -4.44 6.50 -16.89
CA SER A 185 -3.34 5.54 -16.83
C SER A 185 -3.53 4.50 -17.92
N ILE A 186 -2.63 4.49 -18.89
CA ILE A 186 -2.54 3.32 -19.76
C ILE A 186 -2.10 2.16 -18.89
N ILE A 187 -3.02 1.25 -18.56
CA ILE A 187 -2.78 0.10 -17.67
C ILE A 187 -1.85 -0.93 -18.35
N SER A 188 -0.80 -0.47 -19.01
CA SER A 188 0.21 -1.34 -19.65
C SER A 188 1.03 -2.16 -18.66
N ASN A 189 0.92 -1.88 -17.35
CA ASN A 189 1.69 -2.56 -16.30
C ASN A 189 0.84 -3.44 -15.38
N ILE A 190 -0.48 -3.45 -15.54
CA ILE A 190 -1.39 -4.15 -14.62
C ILE A 190 -1.53 -5.61 -15.04
N ASP A 191 -1.62 -5.87 -16.34
CA ASP A 191 -1.86 -7.20 -16.90
C ASP A 191 -0.71 -7.62 -17.80
N ARG A 192 -0.18 -8.79 -17.56
CA ARG A 192 0.81 -9.37 -18.45
C ARG A 192 0.40 -10.78 -18.87
N ILE A 193 0.21 -10.98 -20.17
CA ILE A 193 0.12 -12.32 -20.75
C ILE A 193 1.50 -12.71 -21.26
N SER A 194 1.95 -13.89 -20.91
CA SER A 194 3.20 -14.47 -21.38
C SER A 194 3.02 -15.97 -21.67
N GLU A 195 4.04 -16.58 -22.25
CA GLU A 195 4.04 -18.00 -22.57
C GLU A 195 5.17 -18.69 -21.79
N VAL A 196 4.86 -19.83 -21.20
CA VAL A 196 5.82 -20.67 -20.49
C VAL A 196 5.86 -22.06 -21.09
N SER A 197 7.05 -22.60 -21.34
CA SER A 197 7.21 -23.96 -21.83
C SER A 197 7.46 -24.94 -20.70
N GLN A 198 6.68 -26.02 -20.66
CA GLN A 198 6.84 -27.10 -19.71
C GLN A 198 6.58 -28.46 -20.40
N ASN A 199 7.50 -29.42 -20.22
CA ASN A 199 7.38 -30.77 -20.77
C ASN A 199 7.12 -30.81 -22.30
N GLY A 200 7.67 -29.88 -23.05
CA GLY A 200 7.50 -29.79 -24.51
C GLY A 200 6.18 -29.17 -24.95
N HIS A 201 5.39 -28.64 -24.05
CA HIS A 201 4.17 -27.89 -24.33
C HIS A 201 4.30 -26.45 -23.86
N SER A 202 3.67 -25.53 -24.56
CA SER A 202 3.55 -24.13 -24.20
C SER A 202 2.21 -23.86 -23.53
N PHE A 203 2.23 -23.05 -22.48
CA PHE A 203 1.05 -22.63 -21.72
C PHE A 203 1.02 -21.11 -21.60
N LEU A 204 -0.17 -20.52 -21.66
CA LEU A 204 -0.33 -19.11 -21.35
C LEU A 204 -0.32 -18.88 -19.85
N THR A 205 0.38 -17.83 -19.45
CA THR A 205 0.35 -17.28 -18.10
C THR A 205 -0.30 -15.90 -18.12
N TYR A 206 -1.02 -15.59 -17.06
CA TYR A 206 -1.60 -14.28 -16.83
C TYR A 206 -1.18 -13.78 -15.46
N SER A 207 -0.61 -12.58 -15.41
CA SER A 207 -0.16 -11.95 -14.17
C SER A 207 -0.81 -10.58 -14.03
N TYR A 208 -1.25 -10.26 -12.81
CA TYR A 208 -1.81 -8.95 -12.49
C TYR A 208 -1.40 -8.53 -11.07
N LYS A 209 -1.40 -7.23 -10.83
CA LYS A 209 -1.18 -6.66 -9.50
C LYS A 209 -2.52 -6.44 -8.83
N GLN A 210 -2.58 -6.65 -7.52
CA GLN A 210 -3.75 -6.35 -6.72
C GLN A 210 -3.36 -5.84 -5.34
N ARG A 211 -4.24 -5.09 -4.71
CA ARG A 211 -4.11 -4.74 -3.29
C ARG A 211 -4.26 -5.98 -2.43
N ILE A 212 -3.45 -6.08 -1.38
CA ILE A 212 -3.58 -7.11 -0.35
C ILE A 212 -4.45 -6.62 0.80
N ASN A 213 -5.09 -7.59 1.50
CA ASN A 213 -5.88 -7.33 2.71
C ASN A 213 -7.01 -6.29 2.53
N VAL A 214 -7.69 -6.32 1.40
CA VAL A 214 -8.84 -5.46 1.13
C VAL A 214 -10.12 -6.18 1.54
N GLU A 215 -10.81 -5.61 2.53
CA GLU A 215 -12.06 -6.18 3.04
C GLU A 215 -13.17 -6.05 1.98
N GLY A 216 -13.92 -7.14 1.79
CA GLY A 216 -15.05 -7.18 0.87
C GLY A 216 -14.67 -7.22 -0.62
N LEU A 217 -13.39 -7.17 -0.99
CA LEU A 217 -12.96 -7.22 -2.39
C LEU A 217 -12.58 -8.64 -2.81
N GLN A 218 -13.22 -9.13 -3.86
CA GLN A 218 -12.85 -10.39 -4.51
C GLN A 218 -12.41 -10.15 -5.95
N ILE A 219 -11.24 -10.67 -6.31
CA ILE A 219 -10.73 -10.66 -7.67
C ILE A 219 -10.61 -12.11 -8.15
N ILE A 220 -11.39 -12.45 -9.16
CA ILE A 220 -11.47 -13.79 -9.72
C ILE A 220 -10.92 -13.76 -11.14
N LEU A 221 -9.82 -14.49 -11.39
CA LEU A 221 -9.36 -14.71 -12.75
C LEU A 221 -10.19 -15.81 -13.41
N GLU A 222 -10.73 -15.51 -14.56
CA GLU A 222 -11.50 -16.43 -15.38
C GLU A 222 -10.83 -16.63 -16.75
N ILE A 223 -10.95 -17.84 -17.29
CA ILE A 223 -10.44 -18.24 -18.60
C ILE A 223 -11.58 -18.79 -19.47
N SER A 224 -11.50 -18.51 -20.76
CA SER A 224 -12.48 -18.99 -21.75
C SER A 224 -11.80 -19.35 -23.07
N ASP A 225 -12.36 -20.33 -23.78
CA ASP A 225 -11.97 -20.69 -25.16
C ASP A 225 -12.86 -19.99 -26.23
N ASP A 226 -14.00 -19.42 -25.82
CA ASP A 226 -15.06 -18.92 -26.74
C ASP A 226 -15.62 -17.53 -26.36
N MET A 227 -15.11 -16.90 -25.27
CA MET A 227 -15.60 -15.64 -24.70
C MET A 227 -17.07 -15.66 -24.20
N ILE A 228 -17.69 -16.85 -24.18
CA ILE A 228 -19.07 -17.06 -23.72
C ILE A 228 -19.05 -17.84 -22.39
N ASN A 229 -18.34 -18.97 -22.39
CA ASN A 229 -18.24 -19.85 -21.24
C ASN A 229 -16.95 -19.56 -20.47
N TRP A 230 -17.10 -18.94 -19.29
CA TRP A 230 -15.99 -18.54 -18.44
C TRP A 230 -15.84 -19.50 -17.27
N ASN A 231 -14.61 -19.90 -16.99
CA ASN A 231 -14.26 -20.88 -15.98
C ASN A 231 -13.17 -20.32 -15.06
N SER A 232 -13.19 -20.69 -13.80
CA SER A 232 -12.19 -20.29 -12.80
C SER A 232 -11.79 -21.47 -11.91
N GLY A 233 -10.79 -21.24 -11.04
CA GLY A 233 -10.32 -22.19 -10.06
C GLY A 233 -9.30 -23.22 -10.58
N SER A 234 -8.85 -24.08 -9.67
CA SER A 234 -7.68 -24.94 -9.86
C SER A 234 -7.81 -26.00 -10.97
N ASN A 235 -9.02 -26.27 -11.44
CA ASN A 235 -9.22 -27.16 -12.60
C ASN A 235 -8.85 -26.51 -13.94
N TYR A 236 -8.75 -25.20 -13.99
CA TYR A 236 -8.52 -24.43 -15.21
C TYR A 236 -7.26 -23.58 -15.15
N LEU A 237 -6.90 -23.13 -13.96
CA LEU A 237 -5.81 -22.18 -13.69
C LEU A 237 -4.97 -22.68 -12.53
N GLU A 238 -3.68 -22.83 -12.74
CA GLU A 238 -2.71 -23.15 -11.71
C GLU A 238 -2.06 -21.86 -11.19
N SER A 239 -2.10 -21.64 -9.89
CA SER A 239 -1.39 -20.51 -9.28
C SER A 239 0.12 -20.76 -9.34
N ILE A 240 0.85 -19.79 -9.84
CA ILE A 240 2.31 -19.81 -9.89
C ILE A 240 2.81 -18.92 -8.75
N PRO A 241 3.84 -19.35 -8.00
CA PRO A 241 4.49 -18.47 -7.02
C PRO A 241 4.94 -17.18 -7.70
N SER A 242 4.55 -16.05 -7.14
CA SER A 242 4.89 -14.72 -7.63
C SER A 242 5.77 -14.01 -6.61
N GLU A 243 6.57 -13.07 -7.07
CA GLU A 243 7.26 -12.15 -6.19
C GLU A 243 6.22 -11.21 -5.59
N ASN A 244 6.07 -11.26 -4.28
CA ASN A 244 5.25 -10.33 -3.53
C ASN A 244 6.17 -9.24 -2.98
N ASP A 245 5.70 -8.02 -3.05
CA ASP A 245 6.22 -6.92 -2.25
C ASP A 245 5.20 -6.59 -1.15
N PRO A 246 5.27 -7.29 0.00
CA PRO A 246 4.31 -7.08 1.08
C PRO A 246 4.35 -5.66 1.64
N GLU A 247 5.45 -4.96 1.42
CA GLU A 247 5.64 -3.59 1.93
C GLU A 247 4.88 -2.54 1.11
N SER A 248 4.59 -2.83 -0.16
CA SER A 248 3.81 -1.92 -1.00
C SER A 248 2.31 -2.03 -0.78
N GLY A 249 1.85 -3.02 0.00
CA GLY A 249 0.43 -3.35 0.08
C GLY A 249 -0.14 -3.93 -1.22
N ILE A 250 0.75 -4.32 -2.16
CA ILE A 250 0.42 -4.85 -3.47
C ILE A 250 1.04 -6.22 -3.63
N GLU A 251 0.29 -7.16 -4.16
CA GLU A 251 0.81 -8.45 -4.56
C GLU A 251 0.65 -8.65 -6.07
N THR A 252 1.57 -9.38 -6.67
CA THR A 252 1.42 -9.85 -8.03
C THR A 252 0.86 -11.26 -8.00
N LYS A 253 -0.32 -11.47 -8.57
CA LYS A 253 -0.88 -12.80 -8.78
C LYS A 253 -0.50 -13.30 -10.16
N SER A 254 -0.02 -14.54 -10.23
CA SER A 254 0.33 -15.18 -11.50
C SER A 254 -0.36 -16.53 -11.60
N PHE A 255 -0.94 -16.79 -12.75
CA PHE A 255 -1.65 -18.04 -13.02
C PHE A 255 -1.24 -18.58 -14.38
N ARG A 256 -1.20 -19.90 -14.48
CA ARG A 256 -0.98 -20.62 -15.73
C ARG A 256 -2.24 -21.33 -16.14
N SER A 257 -2.59 -21.28 -17.42
CA SER A 257 -3.64 -22.13 -17.99
C SER A 257 -3.29 -23.61 -17.82
N MET A 258 -4.25 -24.43 -17.43
CA MET A 258 -4.08 -25.88 -17.37
C MET A 258 -4.12 -26.53 -18.78
N LYS A 259 -4.56 -25.80 -19.81
CA LYS A 259 -4.58 -26.24 -21.19
C LYS A 259 -3.35 -25.71 -21.94
N PRO A 260 -2.60 -26.55 -22.67
CA PRO A 260 -1.51 -26.07 -23.50
C PRO A 260 -2.03 -25.20 -24.66
N VAL A 261 -1.16 -24.30 -25.11
CA VAL A 261 -1.39 -23.51 -26.32
C VAL A 261 -1.49 -24.46 -27.51
N ASN A 262 -2.56 -24.34 -28.29
CA ASN A 262 -2.76 -25.09 -29.51
C ASN A 262 -3.02 -24.09 -30.64
N LEU A 263 -2.34 -24.28 -31.79
CA LEU A 263 -2.42 -23.40 -32.95
C LEU A 263 -3.85 -23.15 -33.48
N ASN A 264 -4.80 -23.99 -33.09
CA ASN A 264 -6.19 -23.92 -33.55
C ASN A 264 -7.19 -23.48 -32.46
N ARG A 265 -6.74 -23.02 -31.31
CA ARG A 265 -7.61 -22.58 -30.21
C ARG A 265 -7.13 -21.29 -29.61
N SER A 266 -8.07 -20.38 -29.39
CA SER A 266 -7.85 -19.16 -28.61
C SER A 266 -8.08 -19.43 -27.13
N GLN A 267 -7.39 -18.72 -26.30
CA GLN A 267 -7.64 -18.65 -24.85
C GLN A 267 -7.77 -17.18 -24.48
N PHE A 268 -8.79 -16.86 -23.72
CA PHE A 268 -9.09 -15.51 -23.27
C PHE A 268 -9.07 -15.49 -21.75
N PHE A 269 -8.56 -14.39 -21.18
CA PHE A 269 -8.57 -14.16 -19.74
C PHE A 269 -9.39 -12.92 -19.43
N ARG A 270 -10.04 -12.90 -18.28
CA ARG A 270 -10.62 -11.70 -17.70
C ARG A 270 -10.53 -11.71 -16.19
N LEU A 271 -10.45 -10.53 -15.61
CA LEU A 271 -10.63 -10.33 -14.17
C LEU A 271 -12.10 -9.98 -13.91
N LYS A 272 -12.68 -10.71 -12.95
CA LYS A 272 -13.98 -10.37 -12.38
C LYS A 272 -13.75 -9.80 -11.00
N ILE A 273 -14.12 -8.55 -10.80
CA ILE A 273 -13.94 -7.82 -9.55
C ILE A 273 -15.30 -7.65 -8.91
N VAL A 274 -15.42 -7.99 -7.63
CA VAL A 274 -16.64 -7.91 -6.84
C VAL A 274 -16.30 -7.24 -5.51
N LEU A 275 -17.08 -6.24 -5.13
CA LEU A 275 -17.07 -5.60 -3.82
C LEU A 275 -18.33 -6.09 -3.08
N GLU A 276 -18.14 -6.73 -1.90
CA GLU A 276 -19.22 -7.25 -1.05
C GLU A 276 -19.64 -6.27 0.06
#